data_f906cf1f9dee7d6ab9a2628cbba92635
#
_entry.id   f906cf1f9dee7d6ab9a2628cbba92635
#
_cell.length_a   1.000
_cell.length_b   1.000
_cell.length_c   1.000
_cell.angle_alpha   90.00
_cell.angle_beta   90.00
_cell.angle_gamma   90.00
#
_symmetry.space_group_name_H-M   'P 1'
#
loop_
_entity.id
_entity.type
_entity.pdbx_description
1 polymer ?
#
loop_
_entity_poly.entity_id
_entity_poly.type
_entity_poly.pdbx_seq_one_letter_code
_entity_poly.pdbx_strand_id
1 'polypeptide(L)'
;MKKIKTSALIGLGALGILFGRKMPGVQVIADEDRIARYSAEPVVCNGEACSFRYVTPAEGKPVDLLLVAVKATVLEQAIQDIAKFIGPDTVILSVLNGITSEEHIETAYPGRTLWSVAIGMDATRSGRTLVFNQAGKIQFGERDGAMTGRVQAVADYLNACGIANEPCSDILYKQWNKL
;
A
#
# COMPACT_ATOMS: atom_id res chain seq x y z
N MET A 1 4.12 -4.26 -19.45
CA MET A 1 4.05 -3.04 -18.64
C MET A 1 5.44 -2.55 -18.26
N LYS A 2 5.62 -1.26 -18.18
CA LYS A 2 6.85 -0.61 -17.79
C LYS A 2 7.22 -0.93 -16.33
N LYS A 3 8.52 -1.02 -16.04
CA LYS A 3 9.05 -1.24 -14.68
C LYS A 3 8.56 -0.15 -13.71
N ILE A 4 8.15 -0.54 -12.51
CA ILE A 4 7.76 0.37 -11.43
C ILE A 4 9.01 1.08 -10.89
N LYS A 5 9.00 2.41 -10.93
CA LYS A 5 10.10 3.27 -10.48
C LYS A 5 9.68 4.21 -9.36
N THR A 6 8.42 4.60 -9.33
CA THR A 6 7.88 5.56 -8.36
C THR A 6 6.75 4.93 -7.56
N SER A 7 6.68 5.25 -6.28
CA SER A 7 5.65 4.73 -5.40
C SER A 7 5.15 5.77 -4.41
N ALA A 8 3.91 5.60 -4.00
CA ALA A 8 3.28 6.36 -2.92
C ALA A 8 2.54 5.41 -1.96
N LEU A 9 2.32 5.88 -0.76
CA LEU A 9 1.64 5.18 0.31
C LEU A 9 0.69 6.14 1.01
N ILE A 10 -0.55 5.73 1.21
CA ILE A 10 -1.47 6.43 2.10
C ILE A 10 -1.83 5.56 3.29
N GLY A 11 -1.62 6.11 4.50
CA GLY A 11 -1.86 5.44 5.78
C GLY A 11 -0.60 4.85 6.41
N LEU A 12 -0.14 5.45 7.50
CA LEU A 12 0.94 4.92 8.34
C LEU A 12 0.38 4.16 9.55
N GLY A 13 -0.52 3.22 9.28
CA GLY A 13 -0.90 2.19 10.24
C GLY A 13 0.17 1.10 10.34
N ALA A 14 -0.16 -0.02 10.99
CA ALA A 14 0.79 -1.13 11.13
C ALA A 14 1.34 -1.62 9.78
N LEU A 15 0.47 -1.88 8.82
CA LEU A 15 0.87 -2.40 7.51
C LEU A 15 1.55 -1.34 6.64
N GLY A 16 1.13 -0.07 6.73
CA GLY A 16 1.77 1.02 6.02
C GLY A 16 3.23 1.21 6.44
N ILE A 17 3.52 1.16 7.74
CA ILE A 17 4.89 1.20 8.26
C ILE A 17 5.65 -0.07 7.87
N LEU A 18 5.03 -1.24 8.07
CA LEU A 18 5.66 -2.54 7.83
C LEU A 18 6.18 -2.68 6.39
N PHE A 19 5.36 -2.34 5.41
CA PHE A 19 5.71 -2.44 4.00
C PHE A 19 6.39 -1.17 3.46
N GLY A 20 5.87 0.01 3.80
CA GLY A 20 6.36 1.28 3.28
C GLY A 20 7.83 1.56 3.60
N ARG A 21 8.31 1.18 4.80
CA ARG A 21 9.72 1.34 5.18
C ARG A 21 10.70 0.62 4.25
N LYS A 22 10.24 -0.40 3.51
CA LYS A 22 11.03 -1.15 2.54
C LYS A 22 10.96 -0.62 1.12
N MET A 23 10.07 0.33 0.84
CA MET A 23 9.86 0.88 -0.49
C MET A 23 10.76 2.12 -0.70
N PRO A 24 11.83 2.03 -1.52
CA PRO A 24 12.79 3.13 -1.68
C PRO A 24 12.13 4.39 -2.23
N GLY A 25 12.32 5.53 -1.56
CA GLY A 25 11.79 6.82 -2.01
C GLY A 25 10.27 6.93 -2.02
N VAL A 26 9.57 6.04 -1.31
CA VAL A 26 8.11 6.08 -1.22
C VAL A 26 7.63 7.43 -0.69
N GLN A 27 6.63 8.00 -1.34
CA GLN A 27 5.98 9.23 -0.92
C GLN A 27 4.81 8.88 0.00
N VAL A 28 4.90 9.25 1.28
CA VAL A 28 3.83 9.03 2.24
C VAL A 28 2.88 10.22 2.21
N ILE A 29 1.64 9.95 1.78
CA ILE A 29 0.61 10.97 1.63
C ILE A 29 -0.06 11.20 2.99
N ALA A 30 -0.02 12.43 3.47
CA ALA A 30 -0.66 12.84 4.72
C ALA A 30 -1.03 14.33 4.69
N ASP A 31 -1.97 14.71 5.55
CA ASP A 31 -2.26 16.12 5.79
C ASP A 31 -1.11 16.83 6.52
N GLU A 32 -1.13 18.17 6.49
CA GLU A 32 -0.06 18.99 7.08
C GLU A 32 0.13 18.73 8.59
N ASP A 33 -0.95 18.51 9.34
CA ASP A 33 -0.89 18.26 10.79
C ASP A 33 -0.21 16.92 11.09
N ARG A 34 -0.52 15.88 10.31
CA ARG A 34 0.13 14.57 10.42
C ARG A 34 1.60 14.65 10.01
N ILE A 35 1.93 15.37 8.94
CA ILE A 35 3.31 15.59 8.51
C ILE A 35 4.10 16.27 9.61
N ALA A 36 3.56 17.33 10.23
CA ALA A 36 4.22 18.02 11.33
C ALA A 36 4.50 17.08 12.50
N ARG A 37 3.54 16.23 12.87
CA ARG A 37 3.72 15.24 13.97
C ARG A 37 4.78 14.19 13.63
N TYR A 38 4.74 13.62 12.43
CA TYR A 38 5.72 12.61 11.98
C TYR A 38 7.12 13.19 11.82
N SER A 39 7.23 14.47 11.46
CA SER A 39 8.53 15.17 11.33
C SER A 39 9.12 15.50 12.71
N ALA A 40 8.28 15.84 13.69
CA ALA A 40 8.71 16.08 15.06
C ALA A 40 9.12 14.80 15.78
N GLU A 41 8.35 13.74 15.60
CA GLU A 41 8.57 12.43 16.22
C GLU A 41 8.41 11.31 15.17
N PRO A 42 9.50 10.83 14.57
CA PRO A 42 9.42 9.79 13.55
C PRO A 42 8.83 8.50 14.08
N VAL A 43 8.16 7.76 13.18
CA VAL A 43 7.71 6.40 13.48
C VAL A 43 8.91 5.47 13.64
N VAL A 44 8.79 4.51 14.52
CA VAL A 44 9.86 3.56 14.86
C VAL A 44 9.38 2.14 14.56
N CYS A 45 10.20 1.33 13.91
CA CYS A 45 9.91 -0.05 13.59
C CYS A 45 11.01 -0.97 14.13
N ASN A 46 10.66 -1.87 15.04
CA ASN A 46 11.61 -2.77 15.72
C ASN A 46 12.85 -2.02 16.28
N GLY A 47 12.61 -0.86 16.90
CA GLY A 47 13.68 -0.06 17.52
C GLY A 47 14.43 0.87 16.57
N GLU A 48 14.15 0.84 15.27
CA GLU A 48 14.79 1.69 14.27
C GLU A 48 13.83 2.79 13.79
N ALA A 49 14.29 4.03 13.76
CA ALA A 49 13.53 5.15 13.21
C ALA A 49 13.36 4.98 11.69
N CYS A 50 12.11 5.14 11.22
CA CYS A 50 11.79 5.10 9.80
C CYS A 50 11.95 6.49 9.18
N SER A 51 12.66 6.57 8.07
CA SER A 51 12.81 7.80 7.30
C SER A 51 11.85 7.76 6.10
N PHE A 52 10.78 8.56 6.16
CA PHE A 52 9.80 8.69 5.09
C PHE A 52 9.86 10.08 4.45
N ARG A 53 9.57 10.12 3.16
CA ARG A 53 9.29 11.36 2.45
C ARG A 53 7.80 11.65 2.52
N TYR A 54 7.41 12.68 3.26
CA TYR A 54 6.01 13.07 3.40
C TYR A 54 5.61 14.07 2.32
N VAL A 55 4.40 13.91 1.79
CA VAL A 55 3.79 14.82 0.80
C VAL A 55 2.32 15.02 1.13
N THR A 56 1.81 16.21 0.84
CA THR A 56 0.36 16.47 0.95
C THR A 56 -0.37 15.98 -0.31
N PRO A 57 -1.70 15.75 -0.25
CA PRO A 57 -2.50 15.43 -1.43
C PRO A 57 -2.35 16.47 -2.55
N ALA A 58 -2.17 17.75 -2.21
CA ALA A 58 -2.01 18.84 -3.18
C ALA A 58 -0.73 18.75 -4.01
N GLU A 59 0.35 18.21 -3.44
CA GLU A 59 1.67 18.05 -4.07
C GLU A 59 1.76 16.82 -4.99
N GLY A 60 0.69 16.02 -5.09
CA GLY A 60 0.68 14.77 -5.83
C GLY A 60 1.03 14.90 -7.30
N LYS A 61 1.77 13.90 -7.78
CA LYS A 61 2.05 13.63 -9.19
C LYS A 61 1.88 12.14 -9.43
N PRO A 62 1.48 11.72 -10.65
CA PRO A 62 1.30 10.29 -10.95
C PRO A 62 2.50 9.44 -10.58
N VAL A 63 2.24 8.34 -9.87
CA VAL A 63 3.22 7.31 -9.51
C VAL A 63 2.90 6.00 -10.20
N ASP A 64 3.87 5.10 -10.27
CA ASP A 64 3.68 3.78 -10.89
C ASP A 64 2.91 2.82 -9.98
N LEU A 65 3.17 2.86 -8.66
CA LEU A 65 2.51 2.02 -7.66
C LEU A 65 2.03 2.84 -6.46
N LEU A 66 0.79 2.64 -6.06
CA LEU A 66 0.20 3.25 -4.87
C LEU A 66 -0.32 2.18 -3.91
N LEU A 67 0.18 2.21 -2.67
CA LEU A 67 -0.25 1.32 -1.60
C LEU A 67 -1.26 2.04 -0.69
N VAL A 68 -2.43 1.44 -0.51
CA VAL A 68 -3.48 1.95 0.40
C VAL A 68 -3.48 1.09 1.67
N ALA A 69 -3.14 1.71 2.79
CA ALA A 69 -2.99 1.05 4.10
C ALA A 69 -3.72 1.82 5.22
N VAL A 70 -4.85 2.41 4.89
CA VAL A 70 -5.71 3.15 5.84
C VAL A 70 -6.69 2.20 6.54
N LYS A 71 -7.41 2.71 7.54
CA LYS A 71 -8.57 2.02 8.10
C LYS A 71 -9.78 2.19 7.19
N ALA A 72 -10.69 1.21 7.18
CA ALA A 72 -11.91 1.26 6.36
C ALA A 72 -12.76 2.53 6.60
N THR A 73 -12.77 3.03 7.84
CA THR A 73 -13.52 4.24 8.23
C THR A 73 -13.06 5.53 7.55
N VAL A 74 -11.84 5.55 7.00
CA VAL A 74 -11.27 6.72 6.30
C VAL A 74 -10.96 6.44 4.84
N LEU A 75 -11.39 5.30 4.31
CA LEU A 75 -11.10 4.88 2.93
C LEU A 75 -11.62 5.89 1.89
N GLU A 76 -12.84 6.39 2.05
CA GLU A 76 -13.43 7.35 1.12
C GLU A 76 -12.62 8.65 1.03
N GLN A 77 -12.13 9.16 2.18
CA GLN A 77 -11.25 10.31 2.19
C GLN A 77 -9.90 9.99 1.53
N ALA A 78 -9.35 8.82 1.82
CA ALA A 78 -8.10 8.39 1.20
C ALA A 78 -8.21 8.28 -0.33
N ILE A 79 -9.34 7.80 -0.85
CA ILE A 79 -9.62 7.75 -2.30
C ILE A 79 -9.59 9.16 -2.92
N GLN A 80 -10.09 10.17 -2.22
CA GLN A 80 -10.00 11.56 -2.68
C GLN A 80 -8.57 12.09 -2.62
N ASP A 81 -7.86 11.81 -1.54
CA ASP A 81 -6.50 12.31 -1.29
C ASP A 81 -5.46 11.78 -2.28
N ILE A 82 -5.68 10.58 -2.84
CA ILE A 82 -4.76 9.97 -3.81
C ILE A 82 -4.95 10.45 -5.25
N ALA A 83 -5.97 11.24 -5.55
CA ALA A 83 -6.37 11.55 -6.93
C ALA A 83 -5.24 12.06 -7.82
N LYS A 84 -4.38 12.94 -7.31
CA LYS A 84 -3.25 13.49 -8.08
C LYS A 84 -2.09 12.51 -8.29
N PHE A 85 -2.07 11.41 -7.54
CA PHE A 85 -1.05 10.37 -7.68
C PHE A 85 -1.43 9.30 -8.70
N ILE A 86 -2.66 9.33 -9.20
CA ILE A 86 -3.18 8.35 -10.15
C ILE A 86 -2.99 8.87 -11.59
N GLY A 87 -2.26 8.10 -12.36
CA GLY A 87 -2.06 8.32 -13.80
C GLY A 87 -2.54 7.12 -14.62
N PRO A 88 -2.32 7.18 -15.95
CA PRO A 88 -2.80 6.13 -16.87
C PRO A 88 -2.22 4.74 -16.58
N ASP A 89 -1.02 4.67 -16.02
CA ASP A 89 -0.31 3.41 -15.76
C ASP A 89 -0.18 3.08 -14.26
N THR A 90 -0.79 3.88 -13.38
CA THR A 90 -0.72 3.63 -11.93
C THR A 90 -1.44 2.34 -11.55
N VAL A 91 -0.77 1.51 -10.76
CA VAL A 91 -1.37 0.34 -10.12
C VAL A 91 -1.65 0.65 -8.66
N ILE A 92 -2.83 0.30 -8.18
CA ILE A 92 -3.22 0.48 -6.78
C ILE A 92 -3.34 -0.88 -6.11
N LEU A 93 -2.66 -1.04 -4.96
CA LEU A 93 -2.80 -2.17 -4.05
C LEU A 93 -3.42 -1.71 -2.74
N SER A 94 -4.48 -2.39 -2.29
CA SER A 94 -5.05 -2.18 -0.96
C SER A 94 -4.63 -3.31 -0.03
N VAL A 95 -4.06 -2.97 1.12
CA VAL A 95 -3.75 -3.96 2.17
C VAL A 95 -4.69 -3.85 3.37
N LEU A 96 -5.86 -3.26 3.17
CA LEU A 96 -6.91 -3.21 4.19
C LEU A 96 -7.41 -4.63 4.50
N ASN A 97 -7.85 -4.81 5.74
CA ASN A 97 -8.64 -6.00 6.07
C ASN A 97 -10.05 -5.88 5.48
N GLY A 98 -10.61 -7.01 5.06
CA GLY A 98 -11.91 -7.06 4.38
C GLY A 98 -11.78 -7.32 2.89
N ILE A 99 -12.89 -7.23 2.18
CA ILE A 99 -13.01 -7.61 0.76
C ILE A 99 -13.63 -6.51 -0.11
N THR A 100 -13.93 -5.35 0.46
CA THR A 100 -14.68 -4.29 -0.24
C THR A 100 -13.84 -3.09 -0.65
N SER A 101 -12.63 -2.93 -0.10
CA SER A 101 -11.79 -1.76 -0.38
C SER A 101 -11.45 -1.63 -1.86
N GLU A 102 -11.15 -2.74 -2.51
CA GLU A 102 -10.80 -2.76 -3.94
C GLU A 102 -11.98 -2.35 -4.83
N GLU A 103 -13.22 -2.72 -4.47
CA GLU A 103 -14.41 -2.30 -5.22
C GLU A 103 -14.64 -0.80 -5.13
N HIS A 104 -14.43 -0.20 -3.94
CA HIS A 104 -14.51 1.25 -3.76
C HIS A 104 -13.44 1.97 -4.57
N ILE A 105 -12.21 1.48 -4.53
CA ILE A 105 -11.09 2.06 -5.29
C ILE A 105 -11.32 1.90 -6.79
N GLU A 106 -11.75 0.73 -7.25
CA GLU A 106 -12.01 0.44 -8.66
C GLU A 106 -13.16 1.30 -9.22
N THR A 107 -14.18 1.60 -8.40
CA THR A 107 -15.27 2.51 -8.78
C THR A 107 -14.75 3.93 -9.03
N ALA A 108 -13.82 4.40 -8.20
CA ALA A 108 -13.22 5.73 -8.34
C ALA A 108 -12.16 5.80 -9.45
N TYR A 109 -11.39 4.74 -9.62
CA TYR A 109 -10.25 4.65 -10.55
C TYR A 109 -10.32 3.36 -11.37
N PRO A 110 -11.24 3.26 -12.35
CA PRO A 110 -11.45 2.04 -13.13
C PRO A 110 -10.17 1.53 -13.82
N GLY A 111 -9.92 0.23 -13.68
CA GLY A 111 -8.79 -0.43 -14.30
C GLY A 111 -7.43 -0.18 -13.62
N ARG A 112 -7.42 0.40 -12.42
CA ARG A 112 -6.16 0.70 -11.70
C ARG A 112 -5.86 -0.29 -10.58
N THR A 113 -6.85 -1.02 -10.09
CA THR A 113 -6.72 -1.87 -8.92
C THR A 113 -6.25 -3.27 -9.26
N LEU A 114 -5.27 -3.78 -8.52
CA LEU A 114 -5.07 -5.21 -8.34
C LEU A 114 -5.69 -5.62 -7.00
N TRP A 115 -6.42 -6.73 -6.99
CA TRP A 115 -6.97 -7.29 -5.77
C TRP A 115 -5.84 -7.86 -4.92
N SER A 116 -5.87 -7.63 -3.61
CA SER A 116 -4.76 -8.00 -2.75
C SER A 116 -5.19 -8.34 -1.32
N VAL A 117 -4.37 -9.11 -0.66
CA VAL A 117 -4.54 -9.46 0.75
C VAL A 117 -3.17 -9.62 1.42
N ALA A 118 -2.99 -9.00 2.57
CA ALA A 118 -1.80 -9.18 3.39
C ALA A 118 -2.04 -10.27 4.43
N ILE A 119 -1.13 -11.23 4.55
CA ILE A 119 -1.27 -12.39 5.44
C ILE A 119 0.03 -12.71 6.19
N GLY A 120 -0.10 -13.39 7.32
CA GLY A 120 1.06 -13.95 8.04
C GLY A 120 1.91 -12.96 8.82
N MET A 121 1.45 -11.71 9.02
CA MET A 121 2.12 -10.75 9.86
C MET A 121 1.61 -10.81 11.29
N ASP A 122 2.52 -10.51 12.24
CA ASP A 122 2.22 -10.34 13.67
C ASP A 122 2.46 -8.90 14.16
N ALA A 123 2.38 -7.95 13.26
CA ALA A 123 2.70 -6.55 13.51
C ALA A 123 1.73 -5.89 14.50
N THR A 124 2.27 -5.31 15.56
CA THR A 124 1.53 -4.56 16.57
C THR A 124 2.03 -3.13 16.65
N ARG A 125 1.11 -2.17 16.52
CA ARG A 125 1.42 -0.75 16.64
C ARG A 125 0.91 -0.19 17.96
N SER A 126 1.79 0.53 18.66
CA SER A 126 1.46 1.34 19.84
C SER A 126 2.03 2.74 19.65
N GLY A 127 1.13 3.74 19.53
CA GLY A 127 1.55 5.10 19.21
C GLY A 127 2.32 5.18 17.90
N ARG A 128 3.55 5.66 17.94
CA ARG A 128 4.47 5.74 16.79
C ARG A 128 5.36 4.50 16.59
N THR A 129 5.28 3.53 17.48
CA THR A 129 6.14 2.34 17.48
C THR A 129 5.42 1.14 16.90
N LEU A 130 6.05 0.48 15.94
CA LEU A 130 5.65 -0.80 15.39
C LEU A 130 6.64 -1.88 15.83
N VAL A 131 6.13 -2.99 16.31
CA VAL A 131 6.91 -4.20 16.62
C VAL A 131 6.33 -5.37 15.84
N PHE A 132 7.20 -6.17 15.26
CA PHE A 132 6.81 -7.41 14.58
C PHE A 132 7.95 -8.43 14.65
N ASN A 133 7.60 -9.72 14.61
CA ASN A 133 8.53 -10.84 14.41
C ASN A 133 8.37 -11.42 12.99
N GLN A 134 7.12 -11.46 12.49
CA GLN A 134 6.80 -11.94 11.16
C GLN A 134 6.22 -10.79 10.33
N ALA A 135 6.89 -10.48 9.23
CA ALA A 135 6.46 -9.43 8.30
C ALA A 135 5.31 -9.87 7.39
N GLY A 136 5.06 -11.19 7.29
CA GLY A 136 4.05 -11.72 6.38
C GLY A 136 4.37 -11.50 4.91
N LYS A 137 3.35 -11.60 4.08
CA LYS A 137 3.43 -11.37 2.64
C LYS A 137 2.18 -10.72 2.07
N ILE A 138 2.30 -10.16 0.87
CA ILE A 138 1.17 -9.64 0.10
C ILE A 138 0.85 -10.65 -1.01
N GLN A 139 -0.36 -11.16 -1.03
CA GLN A 139 -0.91 -11.92 -2.16
C GLN A 139 -1.74 -10.95 -3.01
N PHE A 140 -1.63 -11.02 -4.32
CA PHE A 140 -2.33 -10.11 -5.21
C PHE A 140 -2.49 -10.68 -6.63
N GLY A 141 -3.44 -10.12 -7.36
CA GLY A 141 -3.71 -10.54 -8.74
C GLY A 141 -4.81 -9.75 -9.40
N GLU A 142 -5.04 -10.04 -10.67
CA GLU A 142 -6.20 -9.54 -11.37
C GLU A 142 -7.48 -10.17 -10.82
N ARG A 143 -8.59 -9.43 -10.91
CA ARG A 143 -9.89 -9.93 -10.45
C ARG A 143 -10.31 -11.21 -11.17
N ASP A 144 -10.01 -11.30 -12.46
CA ASP A 144 -10.32 -12.45 -13.32
C ASP A 144 -9.25 -13.56 -13.28
N GLY A 145 -8.21 -13.39 -12.49
CA GLY A 145 -7.11 -14.34 -12.35
C GLY A 145 -6.06 -14.29 -13.47
N ALA A 146 -6.14 -13.33 -14.38
CA ALA A 146 -5.16 -13.21 -15.47
C ALA A 146 -3.77 -12.84 -14.93
N MET A 147 -2.73 -13.46 -15.46
CA MET A 147 -1.34 -13.14 -15.16
C MET A 147 -0.82 -12.09 -16.14
N THR A 148 -1.12 -10.83 -15.86
CA THR A 148 -0.81 -9.70 -16.74
C THR A 148 0.59 -9.14 -16.51
N GLY A 149 1.05 -8.28 -17.44
CA GLY A 149 2.33 -7.59 -17.29
C GLY A 149 2.41 -6.70 -16.06
N ARG A 150 1.30 -6.10 -15.61
CA ARG A 150 1.28 -5.28 -14.39
C ARG A 150 1.37 -6.14 -13.12
N VAL A 151 0.81 -7.34 -13.11
CA VAL A 151 1.00 -8.31 -12.01
C VAL A 151 2.48 -8.66 -11.88
N GLN A 152 3.15 -8.95 -13.00
CA GLN A 152 4.58 -9.25 -13.00
C GLN A 152 5.42 -8.04 -12.57
N ALA A 153 5.11 -6.84 -13.05
CA ALA A 153 5.82 -5.62 -12.69
C ALA A 153 5.73 -5.33 -11.18
N VAL A 154 4.57 -5.54 -10.56
CA VAL A 154 4.38 -5.41 -9.11
C VAL A 154 5.18 -6.47 -8.35
N ALA A 155 5.15 -7.74 -8.79
CA ALA A 155 5.95 -8.80 -8.18
C ALA A 155 7.44 -8.48 -8.21
N ASP A 156 7.96 -8.03 -9.35
CA ASP A 156 9.37 -7.66 -9.51
C ASP A 156 9.75 -6.48 -8.58
N TYR A 157 8.88 -5.48 -8.48
CA TYR A 157 9.10 -4.34 -7.58
C TYR A 157 9.12 -4.77 -6.11
N LEU A 158 8.13 -5.53 -5.66
CA LEU A 158 8.05 -6.01 -4.27
C LEU A 158 9.24 -6.91 -3.92
N ASN A 159 9.67 -7.77 -4.85
CA ASN A 159 10.88 -8.59 -4.67
C ASN A 159 12.13 -7.72 -4.51
N ALA A 160 12.29 -6.69 -5.35
CA ALA A 160 13.40 -5.74 -5.25
C ALA A 160 13.41 -4.96 -3.92
N CYS A 161 12.22 -4.70 -3.34
CA CYS A 161 12.06 -4.09 -2.02
C CYS A 161 12.30 -5.07 -0.85
N GLY A 162 12.46 -6.36 -1.12
CA GLY A 162 12.53 -7.39 -0.08
C GLY A 162 11.20 -7.61 0.65
N ILE A 163 10.09 -7.34 -0.01
CA ILE A 163 8.73 -7.60 0.50
C ILE A 163 8.28 -8.94 -0.05
N ALA A 164 8.03 -9.90 0.86
CA ALA A 164 7.50 -11.20 0.47
C ALA A 164 6.13 -11.05 -0.21
N ASN A 165 5.97 -11.67 -1.36
CA ASN A 165 4.76 -11.53 -2.16
C ASN A 165 4.45 -12.78 -2.98
N GLU A 166 3.22 -12.89 -3.41
CA GLU A 166 2.73 -14.03 -4.20
C GLU A 166 1.67 -13.56 -5.20
N PRO A 167 2.01 -13.47 -6.50
CA PRO A 167 1.02 -13.30 -7.54
C PRO A 167 0.06 -14.51 -7.59
N CYS A 168 -1.23 -14.24 -7.70
CA CYS A 168 -2.27 -15.26 -7.60
C CYS A 168 -3.27 -15.17 -8.75
N SER A 169 -3.70 -16.32 -9.26
CA SER A 169 -4.83 -16.42 -10.17
C SER A 169 -6.18 -16.59 -9.47
N ASP A 170 -6.18 -16.81 -8.15
CA ASP A 170 -7.34 -17.08 -7.31
C ASP A 170 -7.49 -16.05 -6.17
N ILE A 171 -7.11 -14.82 -6.42
CA ILE A 171 -7.02 -13.78 -5.37
C ILE A 171 -8.34 -13.55 -4.63
N LEU A 172 -9.48 -13.59 -5.32
CA LEU A 172 -10.78 -13.43 -4.67
C LEU A 172 -11.05 -14.54 -3.66
N TYR A 173 -10.71 -15.79 -3.98
CA TYR A 173 -10.82 -16.91 -3.05
C TYR A 173 -9.92 -16.72 -1.83
N LYS A 174 -8.70 -16.23 -2.02
CA LYS A 174 -7.75 -15.97 -0.92
C LYS A 174 -8.23 -14.84 0.00
N GLN A 175 -8.83 -13.78 -0.56
CA GLN A 175 -9.44 -12.72 0.24
C GLN A 175 -10.58 -13.24 1.12
N TRP A 176 -11.49 -14.05 0.55
CA TRP A 176 -12.60 -14.65 1.29
C TRP A 176 -12.14 -15.58 2.41
N ASN A 177 -11.10 -16.35 2.19
CA ASN A 177 -10.58 -17.28 3.21
C ASN A 177 -9.87 -16.61 4.39
N LYS A 178 -9.50 -15.35 4.24
CA LYS A 178 -8.91 -14.57 5.35
C LYS A 178 -9.96 -14.00 6.31
N LEU A 179 -11.22 -13.88 5.87
CA LEU A 179 -12.31 -13.38 6.70
C LEU A 179 -12.67 -14.38 7.80
#